data_421eaf7ca869830e1fad409fade3762e
#
_entry.id   421eaf7ca869830e1fad409fade3762e
#
_cell.length_a   1.000
_cell.length_b   1.000
_cell.length_c   1.000
_cell.angle_alpha   90.00
_cell.angle_beta   90.00
_cell.angle_gamma   90.00
#
_symmetry.space_group_name_H-M   'P 1'
#
loop_
_entity.id
_entity.type
_entity.pdbx_description
1 polymer ?
#
loop_
_entity_poly.entity_id
_entity_poly.type
_entity_poly.pdbx_seq_one_letter_code
_entity_poly.pdbx_strand_id
1 'polypeptide(L)'
;VLGVIVYDNDPNGTSLITMSTDGAAMSSAFISGKDGATIVEALEKGYEVKIKIYKEDATIDNSTAGQMSSFTSWGSGQALELKPEITAPGGNIWSTVAGGSTAGGEVYTGSYAMMSGTSMATPHMSGIGLLVREYINKQATFEGISSKEDSDLVSQLLVSTAVPQKDESGVYYSPRQQGSGLVNTDAAMTTPAYITVDGQTVGKL
;
A
#
# COMPACT_ATOMS: atom_id res chain seq x y z
N VAL A 1 -27.98 -14.41 15.60
CA VAL A 1 -26.55 -14.48 15.27
C VAL A 1 -25.79 -13.72 16.34
N LEU A 2 -24.79 -14.34 16.97
CA LEU A 2 -24.00 -13.73 18.05
C LEU A 2 -22.72 -13.07 17.55
N GLY A 3 -22.26 -13.44 16.36
CA GLY A 3 -21.09 -12.90 15.73
C GLY A 3 -20.93 -13.40 14.29
N VAL A 4 -20.01 -12.82 13.56
CA VAL A 4 -19.68 -13.16 12.17
C VAL A 4 -18.18 -13.35 12.06
N ILE A 5 -17.76 -14.46 11.46
CA ILE A 5 -16.38 -14.66 11.00
C ILE A 5 -16.37 -14.58 9.48
N VAL A 6 -15.55 -13.71 8.96
CA VAL A 6 -15.27 -13.58 7.53
C VAL A 6 -13.89 -14.13 7.25
N TYR A 7 -13.70 -14.83 6.15
CA TYR A 7 -12.41 -15.36 5.75
C TYR A 7 -12.12 -15.08 4.29
N ASP A 8 -10.83 -15.07 3.91
CA ASP A 8 -10.37 -14.88 2.54
C ASP A 8 -10.90 -16.00 1.65
N ASN A 9 -11.28 -15.68 0.43
CA ASN A 9 -11.74 -16.63 -0.58
C ASN A 9 -10.64 -17.52 -1.17
N ASP A 10 -9.36 -17.23 -0.92
CA ASP A 10 -8.25 -18.14 -1.22
C ASP A 10 -8.09 -19.16 -0.07
N PRO A 11 -8.45 -20.45 -0.28
CA PRO A 11 -8.40 -21.46 0.79
C PRO A 11 -6.97 -21.80 1.25
N ASN A 12 -5.94 -21.35 0.55
CA ASN A 12 -4.54 -21.48 0.93
C ASN A 12 -3.95 -20.16 1.43
N GLY A 13 -4.72 -19.07 1.31
CA GLY A 13 -4.30 -17.73 1.72
C GLY A 13 -4.07 -17.62 3.21
N THR A 14 -2.97 -16.99 3.60
CA THR A 14 -2.63 -16.67 5.00
C THR A 14 -2.76 -15.19 5.31
N SER A 15 -3.13 -14.38 4.32
CA SER A 15 -3.28 -12.94 4.48
C SER A 15 -4.47 -12.58 5.37
N LEU A 16 -4.29 -11.54 6.18
CA LEU A 16 -5.34 -10.92 6.97
C LEU A 16 -5.59 -9.52 6.44
N ILE A 17 -6.87 -9.16 6.30
CA ILE A 17 -7.27 -7.81 5.91
C ILE A 17 -8.08 -7.16 7.02
N THR A 18 -7.96 -5.85 7.13
CA THR A 18 -8.81 -5.07 8.04
C THR A 18 -10.16 -4.82 7.39
N MET A 19 -11.23 -5.25 8.05
CA MET A 19 -12.59 -4.95 7.62
C MET A 19 -13.13 -3.72 8.33
N SER A 20 -13.91 -2.90 7.63
CA SER A 20 -14.76 -1.93 8.28
C SER A 20 -15.93 -2.66 8.96
N THR A 21 -16.10 -2.37 10.24
CA THR A 21 -17.21 -2.88 11.06
C THR A 21 -18.15 -1.76 11.49
N ASP A 22 -18.07 -0.60 10.85
CA ASP A 22 -18.90 0.57 11.16
C ASP A 22 -20.39 0.22 11.11
N GLY A 23 -21.07 0.47 12.23
CA GLY A 23 -22.49 0.15 12.40
C GLY A 23 -22.80 -1.32 12.67
N ALA A 24 -21.81 -2.20 12.80
CA ALA A 24 -22.06 -3.59 13.17
C ALA A 24 -22.36 -3.71 14.68
N ALA A 25 -23.57 -4.14 15.00
CA ALA A 25 -23.99 -4.38 16.37
C ALA A 25 -23.51 -5.74 16.94
N MET A 26 -22.75 -6.50 16.17
CA MET A 26 -22.26 -7.84 16.54
C MET A 26 -20.74 -7.94 16.44
N SER A 27 -20.17 -8.81 17.24
CA SER A 27 -18.73 -9.13 17.16
C SER A 27 -18.43 -9.74 15.79
N SER A 28 -17.40 -9.18 15.13
CA SER A 28 -16.93 -9.67 13.84
C SER A 28 -15.42 -9.81 13.84
N ALA A 29 -14.91 -10.80 13.13
CA ALA A 29 -13.50 -11.01 12.93
C ALA A 29 -13.22 -11.47 11.50
N PHE A 30 -12.06 -11.10 10.98
CA PHE A 30 -11.52 -11.63 9.74
C PHE A 30 -10.42 -12.65 10.08
N ILE A 31 -10.44 -13.79 9.38
CA ILE A 31 -9.42 -14.82 9.52
C ILE A 31 -8.85 -15.18 8.14
N SER A 32 -7.72 -15.87 8.13
CA SER A 32 -7.10 -16.34 6.89
C SER A 32 -8.00 -17.29 6.11
N GLY A 33 -7.83 -17.38 4.80
CA GLY A 33 -8.56 -18.33 3.97
C GLY A 33 -8.29 -19.77 4.38
N LYS A 34 -7.04 -20.08 4.75
CA LYS A 34 -6.63 -21.40 5.24
C LYS A 34 -7.36 -21.78 6.54
N ASP A 35 -7.45 -20.88 7.51
CA ASP A 35 -8.16 -21.14 8.76
C ASP A 35 -9.67 -21.25 8.53
N GLY A 36 -10.20 -20.38 7.67
CA GLY A 36 -11.60 -20.42 7.26
C GLY A 36 -11.98 -21.73 6.59
N ALA A 37 -11.18 -22.21 5.64
CA ALA A 37 -11.39 -23.49 4.98
C ALA A 37 -11.37 -24.65 5.98
N THR A 38 -10.46 -24.62 6.95
CA THR A 38 -10.38 -25.62 8.04
C THR A 38 -11.67 -25.65 8.88
N ILE A 39 -12.21 -24.49 9.22
CA ILE A 39 -13.46 -24.37 9.98
C ILE A 39 -14.64 -24.91 9.15
N VAL A 40 -14.73 -24.54 7.88
CA VAL A 40 -15.80 -25.02 6.99
C VAL A 40 -15.75 -26.54 6.86
N GLU A 41 -14.59 -27.13 6.62
CA GLU A 41 -14.41 -28.57 6.53
C GLU A 41 -14.84 -29.29 7.82
N ALA A 42 -14.52 -28.72 8.98
CA ALA A 42 -14.94 -29.28 10.26
C ALA A 42 -16.47 -29.26 10.42
N LEU A 43 -17.10 -28.17 10.05
CA LEU A 43 -18.57 -28.03 10.08
C LEU A 43 -19.25 -29.00 9.12
N GLU A 44 -18.75 -29.17 7.90
CA GLU A 44 -19.27 -30.11 6.91
C GLU A 44 -19.17 -31.56 7.38
N LYS A 45 -18.15 -31.88 8.17
CA LYS A 45 -18.00 -33.19 8.83
C LYS A 45 -18.89 -33.37 10.06
N GLY A 46 -19.68 -32.34 10.42
CA GLY A 46 -20.59 -32.39 11.55
C GLY A 46 -19.94 -32.13 12.91
N TYR A 47 -18.72 -31.61 12.96
CA TYR A 47 -18.08 -31.23 14.22
C TYR A 47 -18.65 -29.90 14.75
N GLU A 48 -18.75 -29.81 16.09
CA GLU A 48 -19.03 -28.55 16.76
C GLU A 48 -17.74 -27.70 16.79
N VAL A 49 -17.78 -26.49 16.21
CA VAL A 49 -16.64 -25.57 16.24
C VAL A 49 -16.92 -24.46 17.25
N LYS A 50 -16.02 -24.29 18.22
CA LYS A 50 -16.06 -23.20 19.20
C LYS A 50 -14.95 -22.21 18.92
N ILE A 51 -15.34 -20.94 18.77
CA ILE A 51 -14.39 -19.85 18.53
C ILE A 51 -14.42 -18.91 19.72
N LYS A 52 -13.23 -18.51 20.18
CA LYS A 52 -13.08 -17.51 21.22
C LYS A 52 -12.25 -16.34 20.67
N ILE A 53 -12.82 -15.15 20.71
CA ILE A 53 -12.14 -13.92 20.34
C ILE A 53 -11.59 -13.29 21.60
N TYR A 54 -10.27 -13.10 21.63
CA TYR A 54 -9.57 -12.40 22.71
C TYR A 54 -9.41 -10.93 22.35
N LYS A 55 -9.39 -10.08 23.36
CA LYS A 55 -9.10 -8.65 23.25
C LYS A 55 -7.61 -8.39 23.55
N GLU A 56 -6.76 -9.22 23.04
CA GLU A 56 -5.32 -9.14 23.25
C GLU A 56 -4.63 -8.91 21.90
N ASP A 57 -3.61 -8.07 21.89
CA ASP A 57 -2.79 -7.84 20.71
C ASP A 57 -1.92 -9.06 20.46
N ALA A 58 -1.87 -9.53 19.22
CA ALA A 58 -0.96 -10.58 18.78
C ALA A 58 0.06 -10.00 17.79
N THR A 59 1.32 -10.37 17.96
CA THR A 59 2.34 -10.12 16.94
C THR A 59 2.23 -11.21 15.89
N ILE A 60 1.99 -10.81 14.65
CA ILE A 60 1.90 -11.72 13.50
C ILE A 60 3.03 -11.35 12.53
N ASP A 61 3.80 -12.34 12.12
CA ASP A 61 4.79 -12.15 11.07
C ASP A 61 4.09 -11.77 9.75
N ASN A 62 4.53 -10.67 9.15
CA ASN A 62 4.04 -10.26 7.86
C ASN A 62 4.77 -11.05 6.76
N SER A 63 4.24 -12.20 6.39
CA SER A 63 4.81 -13.08 5.37
C SER A 63 4.84 -12.43 3.97
N THR A 64 4.09 -11.35 3.76
CA THR A 64 4.06 -10.61 2.49
C THR A 64 4.89 -9.33 2.52
N ALA A 65 5.69 -9.12 3.58
CA ALA A 65 6.57 -7.96 3.68
C ALA A 65 7.54 -7.90 2.49
N GLY A 66 7.65 -6.74 1.86
CA GLY A 66 8.50 -6.53 0.68
C GLY A 66 7.92 -7.08 -0.63
N GLN A 67 6.71 -7.66 -0.62
CA GLN A 67 6.03 -8.16 -1.80
C GLN A 67 5.06 -7.10 -2.38
N MET A 68 4.77 -7.21 -3.67
CA MET A 68 3.68 -6.46 -4.27
C MET A 68 2.35 -6.96 -3.73
N SER A 69 1.55 -6.05 -3.20
CA SER A 69 0.22 -6.40 -2.69
C SER A 69 -0.69 -6.89 -3.82
N SER A 70 -1.52 -7.90 -3.54
CA SER A 70 -2.46 -8.48 -4.52
C SER A 70 -3.48 -7.47 -5.06
N PHE A 71 -3.80 -6.43 -4.29
CA PHE A 71 -4.72 -5.37 -4.68
C PHE A 71 -4.07 -4.27 -5.53
N THR A 72 -2.77 -4.36 -5.87
CA THR A 72 -2.10 -3.34 -6.69
C THR A 72 -2.78 -3.22 -8.06
N SER A 73 -2.88 -1.99 -8.55
CA SER A 73 -3.43 -1.76 -9.88
C SER A 73 -2.46 -2.17 -10.97
N TRP A 74 -2.99 -2.67 -12.08
CA TRP A 74 -2.23 -3.05 -13.26
C TRP A 74 -2.46 -2.04 -14.39
N GLY A 75 -1.40 -1.57 -15.01
CA GLY A 75 -1.46 -0.85 -16.28
C GLY A 75 -1.67 -1.81 -17.46
N SER A 76 -1.86 -1.28 -18.64
CA SER A 76 -1.63 0.07 -19.13
C SER A 76 -2.81 1.01 -18.87
N GLY A 77 -2.60 2.33 -19.02
CA GLY A 77 -3.67 3.31 -19.05
C GLY A 77 -4.49 3.23 -20.36
N GLN A 78 -5.50 4.11 -20.49
CA GLN A 78 -6.42 4.08 -21.65
C GLN A 78 -5.72 4.41 -22.98
N ALA A 79 -4.69 5.25 -22.95
CA ALA A 79 -3.88 5.59 -24.11
C ALA A 79 -2.72 4.62 -24.35
N LEU A 80 -2.74 3.45 -23.71
CA LEU A 80 -1.69 2.43 -23.71
C LEU A 80 -0.36 2.89 -23.09
N GLU A 81 -0.37 4.01 -22.39
CA GLU A 81 0.78 4.51 -21.65
C GLU A 81 1.16 3.55 -20.49
N LEU A 82 2.44 3.49 -20.19
CA LEU A 82 2.93 2.68 -19.07
C LEU A 82 2.45 3.29 -17.73
N LYS A 83 1.65 2.50 -17.01
CA LYS A 83 1.17 2.77 -15.65
C LYS A 83 1.33 1.51 -14.80
N PRO A 84 1.47 1.63 -13.47
CA PRO A 84 1.80 2.85 -12.72
C PRO A 84 3.21 3.35 -13.07
N GLU A 85 3.57 4.57 -12.65
CA GLU A 85 4.93 5.10 -12.82
C GLU A 85 5.89 4.51 -11.79
N ILE A 86 5.42 4.34 -10.55
CA ILE A 86 6.25 3.98 -9.40
C ILE A 86 5.41 3.28 -8.34
N THR A 87 6.05 2.55 -7.46
CA THR A 87 5.44 1.83 -6.34
C THR A 87 5.85 2.44 -5.01
N ALA A 88 4.94 2.47 -4.06
CA ALA A 88 5.18 2.85 -2.67
C ALA A 88 4.49 1.89 -1.70
N PRO A 89 4.94 1.84 -0.41
CA PRO A 89 4.29 1.02 0.60
C PRO A 89 2.80 1.38 0.76
N GLY A 90 1.94 0.37 0.65
CA GLY A 90 0.49 0.53 0.75
C GLY A 90 -0.20 -0.61 1.48
N GLY A 91 0.53 -1.67 1.83
CA GLY A 91 0.00 -2.80 2.59
C GLY A 91 0.35 -2.73 4.07
N ASN A 92 -0.64 -2.96 4.94
CA ASN A 92 -0.50 -2.97 6.40
C ASN A 92 0.18 -1.71 6.95
N ILE A 93 -0.29 -0.54 6.51
CA ILE A 93 0.25 0.75 6.91
C ILE A 93 -0.38 1.19 8.22
N TRP A 94 0.44 1.27 9.27
CA TRP A 94 0.06 1.85 10.55
C TRP A 94 0.32 3.36 10.51
N SER A 95 -0.73 4.16 10.60
CA SER A 95 -0.62 5.61 10.52
C SER A 95 -1.74 6.32 11.28
N THR A 96 -1.61 7.63 11.40
CA THR A 96 -2.64 8.49 11.97
C THR A 96 -3.90 8.48 11.12
N VAL A 97 -5.04 8.47 11.77
CA VAL A 97 -6.34 8.69 11.13
C VAL A 97 -6.96 9.99 11.61
N ALA A 98 -7.70 10.66 10.75
CA ALA A 98 -8.43 11.85 11.13
C ALA A 98 -9.44 11.52 12.22
N GLY A 99 -9.66 12.43 13.13
CA GLY A 99 -10.77 12.34 14.07
C GLY A 99 -12.11 12.28 13.34
N GLY A 100 -13.06 11.58 13.91
CA GLY A 100 -14.38 11.41 13.32
C GLY A 100 -15.42 11.12 14.37
N SER A 101 -16.63 10.85 13.93
CA SER A 101 -17.71 10.37 14.79
C SER A 101 -18.15 8.98 14.37
N THR A 102 -18.43 8.15 15.36
CA THR A 102 -19.08 6.85 15.10
C THR A 102 -20.55 7.07 14.72
N ALA A 103 -21.18 6.04 14.16
CA ALA A 103 -22.64 6.04 13.90
C ALA A 103 -23.46 6.26 15.19
N GLY A 104 -22.89 6.03 16.37
CA GLY A 104 -23.48 6.35 17.68
C GLY A 104 -23.29 7.76 18.16
N GLY A 105 -22.62 8.62 17.37
CA GLY A 105 -22.36 10.02 17.72
C GLY A 105 -21.17 10.25 18.63
N GLU A 106 -20.41 9.23 19.00
CA GLU A 106 -19.16 9.40 19.75
C GLU A 106 -18.09 10.04 18.87
N VAL A 107 -17.50 11.13 19.37
CA VAL A 107 -16.40 11.84 18.70
C VAL A 107 -15.08 11.30 19.21
N TYR A 108 -14.25 10.79 18.29
CA TYR A 108 -12.87 10.42 18.60
C TYR A 108 -11.90 11.44 17.98
N THR A 109 -10.88 11.81 18.74
CA THR A 109 -9.83 12.75 18.32
C THR A 109 -8.54 11.97 18.14
N GLY A 110 -7.97 12.06 16.94
CA GLY A 110 -6.62 11.61 16.62
C GLY A 110 -6.25 10.20 17.12
N SER A 111 -6.50 9.20 16.33
CA SER A 111 -6.10 7.83 16.63
C SER A 111 -5.16 7.31 15.55
N TYR A 112 -4.66 6.12 15.75
CA TYR A 112 -3.89 5.37 14.77
C TYR A 112 -4.68 4.15 14.32
N ALA A 113 -4.55 3.81 13.06
CA ALA A 113 -5.13 2.59 12.52
C ALA A 113 -4.21 1.95 11.49
N MET A 114 -4.35 0.65 11.33
CA MET A 114 -3.71 -0.10 10.25
C MET A 114 -4.66 -0.15 9.07
N MET A 115 -4.19 0.29 7.91
CA MET A 115 -4.96 0.26 6.67
C MET A 115 -4.10 -0.28 5.52
N SER A 116 -4.76 -0.89 4.53
CA SER A 116 -4.11 -1.37 3.31
C SER A 116 -4.85 -0.85 2.09
N GLY A 117 -4.11 -0.46 1.07
CA GLY A 117 -4.66 -0.01 -0.20
C GLY A 117 -3.68 0.86 -0.98
N THR A 118 -3.94 1.02 -2.26
CA THR A 118 -3.28 2.05 -3.09
C THR A 118 -3.55 3.45 -2.54
N SER A 119 -4.67 3.62 -1.81
CA SER A 119 -5.00 4.85 -1.07
C SER A 119 -4.02 5.17 0.07
N MET A 120 -3.22 4.21 0.56
CA MET A 120 -2.14 4.41 1.54
C MET A 120 -0.80 4.64 0.84
N ALA A 121 -0.59 4.02 -0.33
CA ALA A 121 0.61 4.26 -1.14
C ALA A 121 0.64 5.69 -1.72
N THR A 122 -0.50 6.23 -2.11
CA THR A 122 -0.60 7.58 -2.69
C THR A 122 -0.13 8.68 -1.74
N PRO A 123 -0.60 8.81 -0.49
CA PRO A 123 -0.11 9.81 0.44
C PRO A 123 1.36 9.58 0.84
N HIS A 124 1.83 8.33 0.83
CA HIS A 124 3.26 8.04 0.99
C HIS A 124 4.07 8.75 -0.11
N MET A 125 3.66 8.59 -1.38
CA MET A 125 4.30 9.27 -2.50
C MET A 125 4.17 10.79 -2.41
N SER A 126 3.05 11.31 -1.93
CA SER A 126 2.86 12.76 -1.74
C SER A 126 3.86 13.31 -0.70
N GLY A 127 4.02 12.62 0.42
CA GLY A 127 5.00 12.98 1.45
C GLY A 127 6.44 12.93 0.94
N ILE A 128 6.80 11.87 0.25
CA ILE A 128 8.13 11.70 -0.37
C ILE A 128 8.38 12.79 -1.42
N GLY A 129 7.40 13.08 -2.26
CA GLY A 129 7.49 14.15 -3.25
C GLY A 129 7.75 15.52 -2.62
N LEU A 130 7.12 15.81 -1.47
CA LEU A 130 7.39 17.04 -0.71
C LEU A 130 8.82 17.09 -0.17
N LEU A 131 9.35 15.98 0.35
CA LEU A 131 10.73 15.92 0.85
C LEU A 131 11.74 16.14 -0.29
N VAL A 132 11.55 15.48 -1.42
CA VAL A 132 12.42 15.66 -2.59
C VAL A 132 12.33 17.09 -3.11
N ARG A 133 11.13 17.67 -3.15
CA ARG A 133 10.92 19.07 -3.55
C ARG A 133 11.62 20.03 -2.60
N GLU A 134 11.52 19.82 -1.30
CA GLU A 134 12.23 20.64 -0.31
C GLU A 134 13.75 20.55 -0.52
N TYR A 135 14.24 19.34 -0.80
CA TYR A 135 15.66 19.13 -1.12
C TYR A 135 16.09 19.93 -2.36
N ILE A 136 15.35 19.81 -3.47
CA ILE A 136 15.63 20.56 -4.71
C ILE A 136 15.68 22.07 -4.42
N ASN A 137 14.70 22.60 -3.73
CA ASN A 137 14.61 24.03 -3.42
C ASN A 137 15.74 24.56 -2.53
N LYS A 138 16.44 23.68 -1.81
CA LYS A 138 17.62 24.02 -1.02
C LYS A 138 18.96 23.92 -1.78
N GLN A 139 18.95 23.38 -3.00
CA GLN A 139 20.16 23.25 -3.81
C GLN A 139 20.34 24.46 -4.74
N ALA A 140 21.47 25.14 -4.63
CA ALA A 140 21.79 26.27 -5.50
C ALA A 140 21.80 25.90 -7.00
N THR A 141 22.04 24.65 -7.34
CA THR A 141 22.02 24.14 -8.73
C THR A 141 20.64 24.26 -9.37
N PHE A 142 19.57 24.27 -8.58
CA PHE A 142 18.18 24.34 -9.05
C PHE A 142 17.54 25.71 -8.77
N GLU A 143 18.34 26.73 -8.41
CA GLU A 143 17.81 28.06 -8.14
C GLU A 143 17.16 28.65 -9.40
N GLY A 144 15.94 29.18 -9.23
CA GLY A 144 15.22 29.87 -10.30
C GLY A 144 14.42 28.99 -11.25
N ILE A 145 14.32 27.67 -11.01
CA ILE A 145 13.41 26.80 -11.79
C ILE A 145 11.95 27.18 -11.54
N SER A 146 11.11 27.04 -12.56
CA SER A 146 9.68 27.26 -12.42
C SER A 146 9.01 26.13 -11.58
N SER A 147 7.82 26.39 -11.04
CA SER A 147 7.07 25.37 -10.30
C SER A 147 6.75 24.14 -11.12
N LYS A 148 6.62 24.28 -12.45
CA LYS A 148 6.40 23.14 -13.34
C LYS A 148 7.67 22.30 -13.47
N GLU A 149 8.82 22.96 -13.74
CA GLU A 149 10.12 22.28 -13.85
C GLU A 149 10.49 21.58 -12.55
N ASP A 150 10.22 22.21 -11.40
CA ASP A 150 10.39 21.62 -10.08
C ASP A 150 9.55 20.33 -9.90
N SER A 151 8.29 20.35 -10.30
CA SER A 151 7.41 19.18 -10.26
C SER A 151 7.87 18.06 -11.21
N ASP A 152 8.28 18.42 -12.41
CA ASP A 152 8.79 17.48 -13.41
C ASP A 152 10.11 16.85 -12.92
N LEU A 153 10.99 17.64 -12.32
CA LEU A 153 12.26 17.18 -11.76
C LEU A 153 12.04 16.22 -10.58
N VAL A 154 11.11 16.51 -9.67
CA VAL A 154 10.73 15.59 -8.59
C VAL A 154 10.32 14.22 -9.17
N SER A 155 9.46 14.23 -10.18
CA SER A 155 8.99 13.00 -10.82
C SER A 155 10.11 12.23 -11.51
N GLN A 156 11.00 12.94 -12.21
CA GLN A 156 12.16 12.35 -12.90
C GLN A 156 13.14 11.72 -11.92
N LEU A 157 13.46 12.40 -10.82
CA LEU A 157 14.35 11.87 -9.78
C LEU A 157 13.77 10.61 -9.15
N LEU A 158 12.50 10.64 -8.76
CA LEU A 158 11.85 9.50 -8.14
C LEU A 158 11.77 8.28 -9.05
N VAL A 159 11.38 8.46 -10.31
CA VAL A 159 11.28 7.37 -11.28
C VAL A 159 12.66 6.82 -11.66
N SER A 160 13.67 7.69 -11.82
CA SER A 160 15.03 7.29 -12.21
C SER A 160 15.76 6.49 -11.13
N THR A 161 15.40 6.67 -9.86
CA THR A 161 16.08 6.06 -8.71
C THR A 161 15.27 4.97 -8.02
N ALA A 162 14.08 4.67 -8.52
CA ALA A 162 13.25 3.60 -8.00
C ALA A 162 13.93 2.23 -8.13
N VAL A 163 13.67 1.34 -7.21
CA VAL A 163 14.28 0.02 -7.14
C VAL A 163 13.30 -1.06 -7.59
N PRO A 164 13.53 -1.70 -8.76
CA PRO A 164 12.69 -2.77 -9.23
C PRO A 164 12.60 -3.92 -8.21
N GLN A 165 11.39 -4.34 -7.89
CA GLN A 165 11.10 -5.38 -6.90
C GLN A 165 10.97 -6.75 -7.57
N LYS A 166 11.27 -7.79 -6.80
CA LYS A 166 11.17 -9.20 -7.19
C LYS A 166 10.17 -9.93 -6.31
N ASP A 167 9.56 -10.95 -6.85
CA ASP A 167 8.76 -11.90 -6.10
C ASP A 167 9.65 -12.87 -5.27
N GLU A 168 9.01 -13.77 -4.53
CA GLU A 168 9.69 -14.78 -3.69
C GLU A 168 10.57 -15.74 -4.48
N SER A 169 10.30 -15.92 -5.77
CA SER A 169 11.11 -16.75 -6.67
C SER A 169 12.31 -16.02 -7.26
N GLY A 170 12.45 -14.71 -6.95
CA GLY A 170 13.52 -13.85 -7.44
C GLY A 170 13.26 -13.27 -8.85
N VAL A 171 12.06 -13.44 -9.39
CA VAL A 171 11.66 -12.88 -10.67
C VAL A 171 11.13 -11.46 -10.49
N TYR A 172 11.54 -10.54 -11.37
CA TYR A 172 11.04 -9.17 -11.33
C TYR A 172 9.54 -9.10 -11.62
N TYR A 173 8.82 -8.33 -10.82
CA TYR A 173 7.45 -7.98 -11.15
C TYR A 173 7.37 -7.24 -12.49
N SER A 174 6.23 -7.39 -13.16
CA SER A 174 5.99 -6.68 -14.43
C SER A 174 6.06 -5.16 -14.24
N PRO A 175 6.67 -4.39 -15.17
CA PRO A 175 6.58 -2.92 -15.16
C PRO A 175 5.13 -2.41 -15.16
N ARG A 176 4.17 -3.16 -15.71
CA ARG A 176 2.74 -2.86 -15.65
C ARG A 176 2.14 -2.99 -14.24
N GLN A 177 2.86 -3.59 -13.33
CA GLN A 177 2.46 -3.78 -11.94
C GLN A 177 3.21 -2.85 -11.00
N GLN A 178 4.51 -2.64 -11.23
CA GLN A 178 5.36 -1.87 -10.33
C GLN A 178 5.88 -0.54 -10.89
N GLY A 179 5.66 -0.26 -12.17
CA GLY A 179 6.32 0.88 -12.83
C GLY A 179 7.83 0.71 -12.86
N SER A 180 8.56 1.75 -12.49
CA SER A 180 10.01 1.72 -12.32
C SER A 180 10.50 1.00 -11.06
N GLY A 181 9.59 0.67 -10.13
CA GLY A 181 9.91 -0.04 -8.90
C GLY A 181 9.52 0.70 -7.64
N LEU A 182 10.02 0.22 -6.50
CA LEU A 182 9.79 0.82 -5.19
C LEU A 182 10.54 2.15 -5.07
N VAL A 183 9.85 3.19 -4.61
CA VAL A 183 10.43 4.50 -4.37
C VAL A 183 11.62 4.44 -3.41
N ASN A 184 12.68 5.18 -3.74
CA ASN A 184 13.87 5.33 -2.90
C ASN A 184 14.15 6.83 -2.68
N THR A 185 13.71 7.34 -1.56
CA THR A 185 13.80 8.77 -1.23
C THR A 185 15.24 9.24 -1.11
N ASP A 186 16.10 8.46 -0.46
CA ASP A 186 17.51 8.80 -0.29
C ASP A 186 18.22 8.87 -1.65
N ALA A 187 18.04 7.86 -2.49
CA ALA A 187 18.61 7.85 -3.82
C ALA A 187 18.10 9.02 -4.68
N ALA A 188 16.83 9.40 -4.57
CA ALA A 188 16.28 10.54 -5.31
C ALA A 188 16.92 11.88 -4.91
N MET A 189 17.33 12.02 -3.65
CA MET A 189 17.99 13.23 -3.14
C MET A 189 19.51 13.24 -3.35
N THR A 190 20.13 12.07 -3.50
CA THR A 190 21.62 11.97 -3.56
C THR A 190 22.15 11.60 -4.94
N THR A 191 21.29 11.23 -5.89
CA THR A 191 21.73 10.86 -7.23
C THR A 191 22.44 12.02 -7.95
N PRO A 192 23.57 11.78 -8.60
CA PRO A 192 24.25 12.79 -9.43
C PRO A 192 23.62 12.94 -10.83
N ALA A 193 22.67 12.06 -11.20
CA ALA A 193 22.10 12.02 -12.54
C ALA A 193 20.66 11.46 -12.50
N TYR A 194 19.86 11.83 -13.48
CA TYR A 194 18.52 11.32 -13.70
C TYR A 194 18.21 11.17 -15.19
N ILE A 195 17.23 10.34 -15.51
CA ILE A 195 16.84 10.06 -16.88
C ILE A 195 15.72 11.03 -17.29
N THR A 196 15.88 11.62 -18.46
CA THR A 196 14.85 12.42 -19.12
C THR A 196 14.51 11.83 -20.48
N VAL A 197 13.29 12.04 -20.91
CA VAL A 197 12.83 11.73 -22.28
C VAL A 197 12.21 12.99 -22.84
N ASP A 198 12.66 13.40 -24.02
CA ASP A 198 12.20 14.64 -24.66
C ASP A 198 10.67 14.67 -24.78
N GLY A 199 10.10 15.78 -24.30
CA GLY A 199 8.65 15.98 -24.29
C GLY A 199 7.87 15.22 -23.22
N GLN A 200 8.55 14.50 -22.33
CA GLN A 200 7.93 13.77 -21.22
C GLN A 200 8.26 14.41 -19.86
N THR A 201 7.30 14.39 -18.96
CA THR A 201 7.48 14.84 -17.57
C THR A 201 8.15 13.79 -16.68
N VAL A 202 8.12 12.54 -17.10
CA VAL A 202 8.78 11.41 -16.44
C VAL A 202 9.66 10.66 -17.43
N GLY A 203 10.75 10.08 -16.94
CA GLY A 203 11.72 9.35 -17.76
C GLY A 203 11.21 7.97 -18.21
N LYS A 204 10.10 7.94 -18.95
CA LYS A 204 9.52 6.73 -19.54
C LYS A 204 9.19 6.93 -21.03
N LEU A 205 9.34 5.87 -21.79
CA LEU A 205 8.95 5.80 -23.21
C LEU A 205 7.51 5.36 -23.36
#